data_328ea496c51569cf4791c741c5d131bf
#
_entry.id   328ea496c51569cf4791c741c5d131bf
#
_cell.length_a   1.000
_cell.length_b   1.000
_cell.length_c   1.000
_cell.angle_alpha   90.00
_cell.angle_beta   90.00
_cell.angle_gamma   90.00
#
_symmetry.space_group_name_H-M   'P 1'
#
loop_
_entity.id
_entity.type
_entity.pdbx_description
1 polymer ?
#
loop_
_entity_poly.entity_id
_entity_poly.type
_entity_poly.pdbx_seq_one_letter_code
_entity_poly.pdbx_strand_id
1 'polypeptide(L)'
;MRTAILHVDDLGSTHGANQAFVELARHGRVTCGSVMAPCPWFREIAEAAAADPSLDLGVHLTLTSEWRHYRWPPLSTTSRTSGLIDGDGYLWRDVASLRRHLVPEAAEAELRAQIERCLAAGMTPTHLDAHMGAAMLAELLPAHLSLAREYGLFPVLPRSITWAPDLEAYRATVAALDAAGLPEIDHCRGTLPVPRDELASRWKRMIRELPDGTTHFALHATAPGEIEAIAPDHAEWRTAEYALLADGAVAVLLTASGVATAGYRALAAAWRAACA
;
A
#
# COMPACT_ATOMS: atom_id res chain seq x y z
N MET A 1 -20.92 -12.84 1.59
CA MET A 1 -20.16 -13.02 0.32
C MET A 1 -18.70 -12.64 0.57
N ARG A 2 -17.74 -13.40 0.05
CA ARG A 2 -16.30 -13.15 0.28
C ARG A 2 -15.69 -12.48 -0.94
N THR A 3 -14.99 -11.36 -0.73
CA THR A 3 -14.30 -10.59 -1.78
C THR A 3 -12.84 -10.38 -1.38
N ALA A 4 -11.92 -10.61 -2.29
CA ALA A 4 -10.49 -10.37 -2.10
C ALA A 4 -10.04 -9.17 -2.96
N ILE A 5 -9.34 -8.24 -2.35
CA ILE A 5 -8.57 -7.18 -3.02
C ILE A 5 -7.11 -7.66 -3.00
N LEU A 6 -6.57 -8.03 -4.15
CA LEU A 6 -5.17 -8.45 -4.28
C LEU A 6 -4.33 -7.22 -4.61
N HIS A 7 -3.78 -6.59 -3.59
CA HIS A 7 -3.12 -5.30 -3.68
C HIS A 7 -1.60 -5.45 -3.55
N VAL A 8 -0.86 -4.92 -4.51
CA VAL A 8 0.62 -4.92 -4.48
C VAL A 8 1.13 -3.60 -3.94
N ASP A 9 1.80 -3.67 -2.80
CA ASP A 9 2.45 -2.55 -2.12
C ASP A 9 3.82 -2.22 -2.75
N ASP A 10 4.44 -1.13 -2.33
CA ASP A 10 5.82 -0.73 -2.63
C ASP A 10 6.15 -0.46 -4.11
N LEU A 11 5.18 -0.18 -4.98
CA LEU A 11 5.46 0.17 -6.37
C LEU A 11 6.23 1.49 -6.47
N GLY A 12 7.13 1.58 -7.41
CA GLY A 12 8.05 2.72 -7.51
C GLY A 12 9.29 2.57 -6.64
N SER A 13 9.34 1.61 -5.72
CA SER A 13 10.54 1.34 -4.93
C SER A 13 11.63 0.71 -5.79
N THR A 14 11.31 -0.32 -6.58
CA THR A 14 12.22 -1.06 -7.43
C THR A 14 11.64 -1.27 -8.84
N HIS A 15 12.50 -1.43 -9.85
CA HIS A 15 12.08 -1.85 -11.18
C HIS A 15 11.34 -3.20 -11.12
N GLY A 16 11.87 -4.14 -10.35
CA GLY A 16 11.27 -5.46 -10.20
C GLY A 16 9.85 -5.44 -9.61
N ALA A 17 9.55 -4.53 -8.68
CA ALA A 17 8.20 -4.36 -8.15
C ALA A 17 7.24 -3.82 -9.22
N ASN A 18 7.65 -2.80 -9.98
CA ASN A 18 6.87 -2.24 -11.07
C ASN A 18 6.58 -3.29 -12.15
N GLN A 19 7.61 -4.03 -12.57
CA GLN A 19 7.52 -5.08 -13.57
C GLN A 19 6.55 -6.18 -13.17
N ALA A 20 6.70 -6.67 -11.94
CA ALA A 20 5.81 -7.69 -11.38
C ALA A 20 4.35 -7.22 -11.36
N PHE A 21 4.10 -6.01 -10.87
CA PHE A 21 2.74 -5.48 -10.82
C PHE A 21 2.10 -5.35 -12.21
N VAL A 22 2.78 -4.71 -13.15
CA VAL A 22 2.23 -4.47 -14.50
C VAL A 22 1.92 -5.79 -15.21
N GLU A 23 2.80 -6.79 -15.09
CA GLU A 23 2.56 -8.12 -15.63
C GLU A 23 1.38 -8.81 -14.97
N LEU A 24 1.38 -8.88 -13.63
CA LEU A 24 0.33 -9.54 -12.85
C LEU A 24 -1.05 -8.91 -13.07
N ALA A 25 -1.11 -7.58 -13.10
CA ALA A 25 -2.36 -6.85 -13.32
C ALA A 25 -2.93 -7.10 -14.72
N ARG A 26 -2.10 -7.03 -15.77
CA ARG A 26 -2.51 -7.32 -17.16
C ARG A 26 -3.03 -8.75 -17.37
N HIS A 27 -2.53 -9.69 -16.57
CA HIS A 27 -3.00 -11.08 -16.60
C HIS A 27 -4.15 -11.36 -15.60
N GLY A 28 -4.66 -10.34 -14.89
CA GLY A 28 -5.73 -10.49 -13.89
C GLY A 28 -5.32 -11.32 -12.67
N ARG A 29 -4.01 -11.31 -12.33
CA ARG A 29 -3.46 -12.04 -11.17
C ARG A 29 -3.51 -11.22 -9.89
N VAL A 30 -3.50 -9.90 -10.02
CA VAL A 30 -3.72 -8.93 -8.93
C VAL A 30 -4.75 -7.89 -9.38
N THR A 31 -5.35 -7.17 -8.45
CA THR A 31 -6.47 -6.26 -8.74
C THR A 31 -6.08 -4.80 -8.68
N CYS A 32 -5.07 -4.44 -7.90
CA CYS A 32 -4.63 -3.07 -7.69
C CYS A 32 -3.24 -3.04 -7.03
N GLY A 33 -2.71 -1.85 -6.82
CA GLY A 33 -1.46 -1.61 -6.09
C GLY A 33 -1.33 -0.16 -5.67
N SER A 34 -0.27 0.19 -4.94
CA SER A 34 0.00 1.56 -4.53
C SER A 34 1.47 1.97 -4.72
N VAL A 35 1.67 3.25 -5.00
CA VAL A 35 2.92 3.81 -5.49
C VAL A 35 3.60 4.68 -4.45
N MET A 36 4.85 4.37 -4.14
CA MET A 36 5.75 5.16 -3.29
C MET A 36 6.33 6.33 -4.08
N ALA A 37 5.67 7.47 -4.01
CA ALA A 37 6.06 8.65 -4.77
C ALA A 37 7.51 9.14 -4.54
N PRO A 38 8.12 9.08 -3.34
CA PRO A 38 9.50 9.53 -3.13
C PRO A 38 10.57 8.59 -3.68
N CYS A 39 10.21 7.37 -4.10
CA CYS A 39 11.16 6.35 -4.49
C CYS A 39 11.75 6.51 -5.90
N PRO A 40 12.96 5.96 -6.16
CA PRO A 40 13.70 6.19 -7.40
C PRO A 40 13.02 5.69 -8.68
N TRP A 41 12.24 4.60 -8.61
CA TRP A 41 11.55 4.01 -9.76
C TRP A 41 10.10 4.49 -9.93
N PHE A 42 9.72 5.58 -9.21
CA PHE A 42 8.41 6.21 -9.31
C PHE A 42 8.01 6.54 -10.75
N ARG A 43 8.95 7.12 -11.53
CA ARG A 43 8.63 7.61 -12.87
C ARG A 43 8.16 6.48 -13.79
N GLU A 44 8.79 5.31 -13.71
CA GLU A 44 8.42 4.17 -14.55
C GLU A 44 6.98 3.72 -14.32
N ILE A 45 6.58 3.53 -13.06
CA ILE A 45 5.21 3.11 -12.74
C ILE A 45 4.18 4.22 -13.04
N ALA A 46 4.56 5.48 -12.88
CA ALA A 46 3.70 6.60 -13.23
C ALA A 46 3.46 6.69 -14.75
N GLU A 47 4.48 6.47 -15.57
CA GLU A 47 4.36 6.40 -17.04
C GLU A 47 3.50 5.20 -17.45
N ALA A 48 3.66 4.04 -16.82
CA ALA A 48 2.81 2.87 -17.07
C ALA A 48 1.33 3.14 -16.72
N ALA A 49 1.08 3.80 -15.59
CA ALA A 49 -0.26 4.18 -15.14
C ALA A 49 -0.93 5.18 -16.09
N ALA A 50 -0.18 6.18 -16.56
CA ALA A 50 -0.69 7.17 -17.51
C ALA A 50 -0.99 6.55 -18.89
N ALA A 51 -0.20 5.56 -19.31
CA ALA A 51 -0.39 4.85 -20.58
C ALA A 51 -1.51 3.80 -20.54
N ASP A 52 -1.80 3.24 -19.36
CA ASP A 52 -2.80 2.18 -19.17
C ASP A 52 -3.76 2.54 -18.02
N PRO A 53 -4.86 3.26 -18.30
CA PRO A 53 -5.85 3.64 -17.29
C PRO A 53 -6.60 2.44 -16.66
N SER A 54 -6.43 1.22 -17.17
CA SER A 54 -7.02 0.03 -16.55
C SER A 54 -6.29 -0.40 -15.27
N LEU A 55 -5.04 0.02 -15.08
CA LEU A 55 -4.29 -0.23 -13.86
C LEU A 55 -4.93 0.55 -12.69
N ASP A 56 -5.41 -0.18 -11.69
CA ASP A 56 -6.01 0.41 -10.48
C ASP A 56 -4.92 0.68 -9.45
N LEU A 57 -4.50 1.94 -9.34
CA LEU A 57 -3.37 2.35 -8.52
C LEU A 57 -3.78 3.38 -7.46
N GLY A 58 -3.18 3.26 -6.28
CA GLY A 58 -3.25 4.24 -5.20
C GLY A 58 -1.92 4.94 -4.94
N VAL A 59 -1.90 5.76 -3.90
CA VAL A 59 -0.66 6.37 -3.37
C VAL A 59 -0.29 5.70 -2.06
N HIS A 60 0.89 5.05 -2.04
CA HIS A 60 1.48 4.42 -0.86
C HIS A 60 2.18 5.49 -0.02
N LEU A 61 1.44 6.09 0.91
CA LEU A 61 1.89 7.21 1.73
C LEU A 61 3.14 6.83 2.54
N THR A 62 4.27 7.43 2.19
CA THR A 62 5.60 6.97 2.59
C THR A 62 6.29 8.01 3.47
N LEU A 63 6.53 7.66 4.75
CA LEU A 63 7.25 8.49 5.71
C LEU A 63 8.47 7.78 6.32
N THR A 64 8.80 6.58 5.82
CA THR A 64 9.97 5.80 6.26
C THR A 64 10.79 5.31 5.06
N SER A 65 12.08 4.99 5.30
CA SER A 65 13.03 4.52 4.30
C SER A 65 13.96 3.50 4.98
N GLU A 66 13.52 2.24 5.07
CA GLU A 66 14.04 1.22 5.99
C GLU A 66 15.34 0.55 5.53
N TRP A 67 15.61 0.51 4.22
CA TRP A 67 16.71 -0.30 3.70
C TRP A 67 18.08 0.33 3.95
N ARG A 68 19.11 -0.50 4.05
CA ARG A 68 20.44 -0.09 4.51
C ARG A 68 21.14 0.90 3.56
N HIS A 69 21.15 0.59 2.27
CA HIS A 69 21.92 1.32 1.27
C HIS A 69 21.08 1.96 0.17
N TYR A 70 19.79 1.61 0.11
CA TYR A 70 18.85 2.12 -0.86
C TYR A 70 17.77 2.93 -0.15
N ARG A 71 17.96 4.24 -0.11
CA ARG A 71 17.17 5.15 0.70
C ARG A 71 16.64 6.31 -0.11
N TRP A 72 15.53 6.86 0.31
CA TRP A 72 14.87 7.99 -0.33
C TRP A 72 14.61 9.12 0.67
N PRO A 73 14.79 10.39 0.24
CA PRO A 73 14.41 11.56 1.02
C PRO A 73 12.92 11.86 0.86
N PRO A 74 12.34 12.74 1.71
CA PRO A 74 11.02 13.31 1.45
C PRO A 74 11.03 14.20 0.20
N LEU A 75 9.85 14.45 -0.37
CA LEU A 75 9.64 15.33 -1.52
C LEU A 75 9.52 16.80 -1.13
N SER A 76 8.93 17.06 0.04
CA SER A 76 8.50 18.40 0.44
C SER A 76 9.60 19.23 1.09
N THR A 77 10.66 18.60 1.61
CA THR A 77 11.65 19.33 2.43
C THR A 77 13.01 18.65 2.46
N THR A 78 14.05 19.45 2.67
CA THR A 78 15.40 19.01 3.04
C THR A 78 15.79 19.49 4.44
N SER A 79 14.87 20.16 5.15
CA SER A 79 15.13 20.72 6.48
C SER A 79 15.06 19.67 7.56
N ARG A 80 16.07 19.58 8.39
CA ARG A 80 16.09 18.72 9.58
C ARG A 80 15.05 19.12 10.64
N THR A 81 14.63 20.37 10.66
CA THR A 81 13.60 20.86 11.59
C THR A 81 12.20 20.37 11.24
N SER A 82 12.03 19.74 10.06
CA SER A 82 10.77 19.07 9.68
C SER A 82 10.46 17.83 10.54
N GLY A 83 11.46 17.26 11.20
CA GLY A 83 11.33 16.00 11.92
C GLY A 83 11.21 14.76 11.03
N LEU A 84 11.19 14.93 9.70
CA LEU A 84 11.00 13.82 8.75
C LEU A 84 12.28 13.09 8.37
N ILE A 85 13.44 13.75 8.49
CA ILE A 85 14.72 13.23 8.01
C ILE A 85 15.72 12.97 9.14
N ASP A 86 16.51 11.94 8.95
CA ASP A 86 17.61 11.57 9.84
C ASP A 86 18.90 12.40 9.60
N GLY A 87 19.98 11.99 10.24
CA GLY A 87 21.30 12.61 10.12
C GLY A 87 21.88 12.62 8.72
N ASP A 88 21.47 11.69 7.87
CA ASP A 88 21.95 11.53 6.51
C ASP A 88 21.05 12.22 5.45
N GLY A 89 19.91 12.79 5.89
CA GLY A 89 18.97 13.51 5.00
C GLY A 89 17.92 12.63 4.33
N TYR A 90 17.73 11.41 4.81
CA TYR A 90 16.69 10.50 4.34
C TYR A 90 15.53 10.38 5.33
N LEU A 91 14.38 9.93 4.87
CA LEU A 91 13.29 9.56 5.78
C LEU A 91 13.78 8.54 6.81
N TRP A 92 13.20 8.57 8.03
CA TRP A 92 13.59 7.65 9.11
C TRP A 92 13.44 6.18 8.68
N ARG A 93 14.26 5.31 9.28
CA ARG A 93 14.23 3.88 8.92
C ARG A 93 13.02 3.12 9.44
N ASP A 94 12.39 3.62 10.49
CA ASP A 94 11.30 2.94 11.16
C ASP A 94 10.30 3.93 11.75
N VAL A 95 9.08 3.44 11.97
CA VAL A 95 7.94 4.23 12.47
C VAL A 95 8.20 4.78 13.88
N ALA A 96 8.91 4.03 14.72
CA ALA A 96 9.19 4.48 16.09
C ALA A 96 10.18 5.66 16.10
N SER A 97 11.18 5.64 15.22
CA SER A 97 12.10 6.77 15.04
C SER A 97 11.39 7.98 14.43
N LEU A 98 10.57 7.79 13.42
CA LEU A 98 9.73 8.85 12.87
C LEU A 98 8.88 9.50 13.97
N ARG A 99 8.15 8.70 14.76
CA ARG A 99 7.24 9.20 15.80
C ARG A 99 7.95 10.05 16.86
N ARG A 100 9.20 9.69 17.24
CA ARG A 100 9.99 10.47 18.21
C ARG A 100 10.34 11.88 17.74
N HIS A 101 10.38 12.11 16.43
CA HIS A 101 10.78 13.39 15.85
C HIS A 101 9.64 14.08 15.09
N LEU A 102 8.46 13.47 15.08
CA LEU A 102 7.34 13.85 14.25
C LEU A 102 6.91 15.30 14.47
N VAL A 103 6.84 16.04 13.37
CA VAL A 103 6.14 17.32 13.26
C VAL A 103 4.94 17.07 12.35
N PRO A 104 3.71 16.97 12.90
CA PRO A 104 2.53 16.54 12.14
C PRO A 104 2.27 17.39 10.89
N GLU A 105 2.45 18.70 10.99
CA GLU A 105 2.23 19.64 9.86
C GLU A 105 3.23 19.40 8.72
N ALA A 106 4.48 19.08 9.05
CA ALA A 106 5.48 18.75 8.05
C ALA A 106 5.19 17.38 7.40
N ALA A 107 4.70 16.42 8.18
CA ALA A 107 4.28 15.13 7.67
C ALA A 107 3.07 15.25 6.75
N GLU A 108 2.04 16.04 7.12
CA GLU A 108 0.90 16.31 6.24
C GLU A 108 1.33 16.95 4.92
N ALA A 109 2.23 17.94 4.97
CA ALA A 109 2.78 18.58 3.78
C ALA A 109 3.52 17.58 2.87
N GLU A 110 4.24 16.63 3.46
CA GLU A 110 4.90 15.55 2.72
C GLU A 110 3.89 14.59 2.07
N LEU A 111 2.88 14.14 2.82
CA LEU A 111 1.85 13.26 2.29
C LEU A 111 1.08 13.92 1.13
N ARG A 112 0.79 15.21 1.24
CA ARG A 112 0.20 16.02 0.18
C ARG A 112 1.08 16.07 -1.05
N ALA A 113 2.38 16.37 -0.88
CA ALA A 113 3.34 16.42 -1.99
C ALA A 113 3.45 15.08 -2.73
N GLN A 114 3.30 13.95 -2.03
CA GLN A 114 3.29 12.62 -2.65
C GLN A 114 2.05 12.40 -3.52
N ILE A 115 0.87 12.79 -3.05
CA ILE A 115 -0.37 12.74 -3.83
C ILE A 115 -0.26 13.63 -5.08
N GLU A 116 0.16 14.88 -4.88
CA GLU A 116 0.31 15.85 -5.97
C GLU A 116 1.35 15.43 -7.00
N ARG A 117 2.44 14.77 -6.58
CA ARG A 117 3.43 14.19 -7.49
C ARG A 117 2.82 13.11 -8.39
N CYS A 118 1.98 12.23 -7.84
CA CYS A 118 1.27 11.23 -8.62
C CYS A 118 0.31 11.88 -9.64
N LEU A 119 -0.48 12.86 -9.20
CA LEU A 119 -1.40 13.58 -10.08
C LEU A 119 -0.66 14.35 -11.19
N ALA A 120 0.42 15.06 -10.85
CA ALA A 120 1.26 15.79 -11.80
C ALA A 120 1.95 14.88 -12.84
N ALA A 121 2.17 13.62 -12.49
CA ALA A 121 2.69 12.60 -13.41
C ALA A 121 1.61 11.98 -14.33
N GLY A 122 0.36 12.45 -14.25
CA GLY A 122 -0.75 11.96 -15.06
C GLY A 122 -1.44 10.70 -14.53
N MET A 123 -1.14 10.29 -13.31
CA MET A 123 -1.85 9.19 -12.66
C MET A 123 -3.25 9.62 -12.21
N THR A 124 -4.16 8.65 -12.14
CA THR A 124 -5.50 8.83 -11.57
C THR A 124 -5.67 7.89 -10.37
N PRO A 125 -5.07 8.22 -9.22
CA PRO A 125 -5.11 7.35 -8.05
C PRO A 125 -6.54 7.12 -7.56
N THR A 126 -6.80 5.94 -6.99
CA THR A 126 -8.11 5.56 -6.46
C THR A 126 -8.14 5.53 -4.94
N HIS A 127 -7.01 5.29 -4.28
CA HIS A 127 -6.94 5.10 -2.84
C HIS A 127 -5.62 5.58 -2.23
N LEU A 128 -5.62 5.71 -0.91
CA LEU A 128 -4.47 5.99 -0.07
C LEU A 128 -4.28 4.85 0.92
N ASP A 129 -3.11 4.29 0.96
CA ASP A 129 -2.66 3.37 1.99
C ASP A 129 -1.33 3.82 2.62
N ALA A 130 -0.73 3.08 3.53
CA ALA A 130 0.36 3.59 4.34
C ALA A 130 1.53 2.61 4.39
N HIS A 131 2.67 3.00 3.79
CA HIS A 131 3.93 2.26 3.91
C HIS A 131 4.32 2.08 5.38
N MET A 132 4.58 0.83 5.79
CA MET A 132 4.86 0.44 7.18
C MET A 132 3.82 0.95 8.21
N GLY A 133 2.62 1.36 7.77
CA GLY A 133 1.59 1.95 8.61
C GLY A 133 1.93 3.35 9.15
N ALA A 134 2.96 4.02 8.64
CA ALA A 134 3.41 5.29 9.19
C ALA A 134 2.34 6.39 9.18
N ALA A 135 1.53 6.48 8.10
CA ALA A 135 0.41 7.42 8.03
C ALA A 135 -0.82 6.99 8.86
N MET A 136 -0.74 5.87 9.58
CA MET A 136 -1.75 5.40 10.56
C MET A 136 -1.36 5.74 12.01
N LEU A 137 -0.27 6.49 12.25
CA LEU A 137 0.02 7.05 13.58
C LEU A 137 -1.16 7.91 14.05
N ALA A 138 -1.50 7.86 15.34
CA ALA A 138 -2.62 8.63 15.91
C ALA A 138 -2.55 10.11 15.55
N GLU A 139 -1.34 10.66 15.54
CA GLU A 139 -1.06 12.04 15.19
C GLU A 139 -1.31 12.37 13.71
N LEU A 140 -1.33 11.37 12.82
CA LEU A 140 -1.46 11.52 11.37
C LEU A 140 -2.79 11.00 10.79
N LEU A 141 -3.57 10.22 11.54
CA LEU A 141 -4.89 9.75 11.08
C LEU A 141 -5.83 10.89 10.64
N PRO A 142 -5.90 12.05 11.35
CA PRO A 142 -6.70 13.16 10.88
C PRO A 142 -6.24 13.72 9.53
N ALA A 143 -4.92 13.85 9.31
CA ALA A 143 -4.34 14.31 8.05
C ALA A 143 -4.61 13.30 6.92
N HIS A 144 -4.43 12.00 7.18
CA HIS A 144 -4.75 10.93 6.22
C HIS A 144 -6.20 11.04 5.73
N LEU A 145 -7.17 11.16 6.64
CA LEU A 145 -8.58 11.29 6.30
C LEU A 145 -8.92 12.62 5.62
N SER A 146 -8.28 13.72 6.04
CA SER A 146 -8.44 15.02 5.41
C SER A 146 -8.01 15.00 3.95
N LEU A 147 -6.82 14.46 3.67
CA LEU A 147 -6.29 14.28 2.32
C LEU A 147 -7.16 13.33 1.49
N ALA A 148 -7.62 12.22 2.09
CA ALA A 148 -8.53 11.30 1.40
C ALA A 148 -9.83 11.97 0.94
N ARG A 149 -10.41 12.85 1.75
CA ARG A 149 -11.60 13.65 1.37
C ARG A 149 -11.27 14.70 0.33
N GLU A 150 -10.21 15.48 0.55
CA GLU A 150 -9.81 16.58 -0.33
C GLU A 150 -9.53 16.12 -1.77
N TYR A 151 -8.83 14.99 -1.91
CA TYR A 151 -8.49 14.45 -3.23
C TYR A 151 -9.50 13.41 -3.77
N GLY A 152 -10.54 13.08 -2.99
CA GLY A 152 -11.55 12.09 -3.38
C GLY A 152 -10.98 10.67 -3.50
N LEU A 153 -9.98 10.33 -2.68
CA LEU A 153 -9.29 9.05 -2.65
C LEU A 153 -9.79 8.18 -1.49
N PHE A 154 -10.01 6.89 -1.72
CA PHE A 154 -10.47 5.99 -0.68
C PHE A 154 -9.38 5.73 0.37
N PRO A 155 -9.59 6.01 1.67
CA PRO A 155 -8.60 5.68 2.70
C PRO A 155 -8.65 4.18 3.01
N VAL A 156 -7.52 3.49 2.86
CA VAL A 156 -7.41 2.06 3.17
C VAL A 156 -7.22 1.87 4.66
N LEU A 157 -8.33 1.86 5.39
CA LEU A 157 -8.40 1.68 6.84
C LEU A 157 -9.34 0.51 7.16
N PRO A 158 -8.88 -0.76 7.08
CA PRO A 158 -9.72 -1.93 7.32
C PRO A 158 -10.28 -1.98 8.75
N ARG A 159 -11.55 -2.40 8.91
CA ARG A 159 -12.20 -2.55 10.22
C ARG A 159 -11.44 -3.47 11.17
N SER A 160 -10.90 -4.56 10.63
CA SER A 160 -10.21 -5.58 11.42
C SER A 160 -8.74 -5.68 11.02
N ILE A 161 -7.89 -5.04 11.83
CA ILE A 161 -6.42 -5.21 11.78
C ILE A 161 -5.88 -5.52 13.18
N THR A 162 -4.74 -6.20 13.23
CA THR A 162 -4.05 -6.57 14.48
C THR A 162 -2.75 -5.80 14.71
N TRP A 163 -2.40 -4.91 13.76
CA TRP A 163 -1.08 -4.26 13.72
C TRP A 163 -1.24 -2.77 13.39
N ALA A 164 -1.63 -1.88 14.01
CA ALA A 164 -1.47 -0.45 13.78
C ALA A 164 -0.46 0.11 14.78
N PRO A 165 0.28 1.17 14.43
CA PRO A 165 1.21 1.82 15.36
C PRO A 165 0.53 2.31 16.64
N ASP A 166 -0.76 2.64 16.57
CA ASP A 166 -1.62 3.02 17.68
C ASP A 166 -3.02 2.40 17.46
N LEU A 167 -3.18 1.19 17.97
CA LEU A 167 -4.37 0.38 17.69
C LEU A 167 -5.66 0.96 18.32
N GLU A 168 -5.57 1.69 19.43
CA GLU A 168 -6.73 2.31 20.08
C GLU A 168 -7.25 3.49 19.26
N ALA A 169 -6.38 4.43 18.90
CA ALA A 169 -6.71 5.58 18.05
C ALA A 169 -7.21 5.12 16.67
N TYR A 170 -6.58 4.10 16.10
CA TYR A 170 -6.99 3.51 14.85
C TYR A 170 -8.44 2.97 14.92
N ARG A 171 -8.75 2.15 15.92
CA ARG A 171 -10.10 1.59 16.13
C ARG A 171 -11.16 2.67 16.36
N ALA A 172 -10.82 3.72 17.12
CA ALA A 172 -11.70 4.86 17.31
C ALA A 172 -12.01 5.57 15.98
N THR A 173 -10.99 5.75 15.13
CA THR A 173 -11.13 6.36 13.81
C THR A 173 -12.03 5.52 12.90
N VAL A 174 -11.80 4.21 12.81
CA VAL A 174 -12.62 3.29 12.01
C VAL A 174 -14.06 3.26 12.51
N ALA A 175 -14.29 3.20 13.83
CA ALA A 175 -15.63 3.25 14.40
C ALA A 175 -16.38 4.56 14.06
N ALA A 176 -15.66 5.69 13.96
CA ALA A 176 -16.25 6.96 13.53
C ALA A 176 -16.64 6.96 12.05
N LEU A 177 -15.85 6.32 11.18
CA LEU A 177 -16.19 6.13 9.76
C LEU A 177 -17.43 5.25 9.60
N ASP A 178 -17.49 4.15 10.34
CA ASP A 178 -18.65 3.23 10.39
C ASP A 178 -19.93 3.97 10.83
N ALA A 179 -19.84 4.71 11.94
CA ALA A 179 -20.97 5.49 12.47
C ALA A 179 -21.46 6.57 11.48
N ALA A 180 -20.56 7.09 10.64
CA ALA A 180 -20.89 8.04 9.58
C ALA A 180 -21.44 7.36 8.30
N GLY A 181 -21.52 6.02 8.27
CA GLY A 181 -21.99 5.26 7.10
C GLY A 181 -21.04 5.35 5.89
N LEU A 182 -19.77 5.67 6.12
CA LEU A 182 -18.79 5.77 5.06
C LEU A 182 -18.36 4.38 4.57
N PRO A 183 -18.02 4.23 3.28
CA PRO A 183 -17.56 2.94 2.75
C PRO A 183 -16.24 2.54 3.39
N GLU A 184 -16.12 1.25 3.73
CA GLU A 184 -14.96 0.66 4.38
C GLU A 184 -14.66 -0.73 3.80
N ILE A 185 -13.48 -1.27 4.14
CA ILE A 185 -13.14 -2.69 3.95
C ILE A 185 -13.11 -3.40 5.29
N ASP A 186 -13.45 -4.70 5.30
CA ASP A 186 -13.69 -5.40 6.56
C ASP A 186 -12.40 -5.94 7.18
N HIS A 187 -11.50 -6.48 6.36
CA HIS A 187 -10.33 -7.21 6.85
C HIS A 187 -9.06 -6.86 6.11
N CYS A 188 -7.92 -7.01 6.78
CA CYS A 188 -6.60 -6.94 6.17
C CYS A 188 -5.80 -8.22 6.46
N ARG A 189 -5.06 -8.68 5.46
CA ARG A 189 -4.10 -9.78 5.57
C ARG A 189 -2.82 -9.41 4.85
N GLY A 190 -1.71 -9.31 5.59
CA GLY A 190 -0.39 -9.15 4.99
C GLY A 190 0.22 -10.52 4.64
N THR A 191 0.92 -10.59 3.53
CA THR A 191 1.84 -11.69 3.28
C THR A 191 3.14 -11.39 4.01
N LEU A 192 3.42 -12.17 5.03
CA LEU A 192 4.65 -12.08 5.82
C LEU A 192 5.71 -13.01 5.21
N PRO A 193 6.99 -12.74 5.44
CA PRO A 193 8.06 -13.64 5.04
C PRO A 193 7.79 -15.08 5.52
N VAL A 194 7.81 -16.02 4.58
CA VAL A 194 7.71 -17.45 4.84
C VAL A 194 8.67 -18.18 3.90
N PRO A 195 9.18 -19.36 4.27
CA PRO A 195 9.94 -20.18 3.35
C PRO A 195 9.17 -20.44 2.05
N ARG A 196 9.90 -20.49 0.95
CA ARG A 196 9.30 -20.62 -0.40
C ARG A 196 8.41 -21.86 -0.54
N ASP A 197 8.81 -22.96 0.06
CA ASP A 197 8.06 -24.23 0.04
C ASP A 197 6.76 -24.19 0.88
N GLU A 198 6.66 -23.28 1.84
CA GLU A 198 5.45 -23.08 2.64
C GLU A 198 4.45 -22.09 2.01
N LEU A 199 4.87 -21.27 1.05
CA LEU A 199 4.06 -20.17 0.52
C LEU A 199 2.72 -20.63 -0.07
N ALA A 200 2.74 -21.67 -0.90
CA ALA A 200 1.52 -22.19 -1.53
C ALA A 200 0.54 -22.77 -0.49
N SER A 201 1.05 -23.44 0.55
CA SER A 201 0.21 -23.99 1.62
C SER A 201 -0.38 -22.88 2.49
N ARG A 202 0.38 -21.81 2.73
CA ARG A 202 -0.10 -20.60 3.41
C ARG A 202 -1.23 -19.93 2.64
N TRP A 203 -1.08 -19.73 1.34
CA TRP A 203 -2.14 -19.15 0.49
C TRP A 203 -3.42 -20.00 0.52
N LYS A 204 -3.30 -21.33 0.41
CA LYS A 204 -4.45 -22.25 0.54
C LYS A 204 -5.18 -22.06 1.88
N ARG A 205 -4.44 -21.94 2.96
CA ARG A 205 -5.01 -21.71 4.31
C ARG A 205 -5.69 -20.34 4.39
N MET A 206 -5.02 -19.26 3.95
CA MET A 206 -5.59 -17.91 4.00
C MET A 206 -6.90 -17.80 3.22
N ILE A 207 -6.99 -18.39 2.03
CA ILE A 207 -8.20 -18.36 1.20
C ILE A 207 -9.32 -19.21 1.83
N ARG A 208 -9.00 -20.40 2.35
CA ARG A 208 -9.98 -21.24 3.04
C ARG A 208 -10.59 -20.54 4.27
N GLU A 209 -9.77 -19.80 5.00
CA GLU A 209 -10.11 -19.13 6.26
C GLU A 209 -10.55 -17.67 6.05
N LEU A 210 -10.84 -17.26 4.81
CA LEU A 210 -11.38 -15.93 4.54
C LEU A 210 -12.74 -15.76 5.21
N PRO A 211 -12.91 -14.71 6.03
CA PRO A 211 -14.22 -14.36 6.57
C PRO A 211 -15.13 -13.79 5.46
N ASP A 212 -16.42 -13.68 5.76
CA ASP A 212 -17.34 -12.90 4.93
C ASP A 212 -16.95 -11.42 4.94
N GLY A 213 -17.25 -10.72 3.84
CA GLY A 213 -16.87 -9.34 3.62
C GLY A 213 -15.72 -9.18 2.63
N THR A 214 -15.14 -8.00 2.62
CA THR A 214 -14.03 -7.62 1.74
C THR A 214 -12.71 -7.69 2.50
N THR A 215 -11.77 -8.49 2.00
CA THR A 215 -10.41 -8.62 2.56
C THR A 215 -9.39 -7.98 1.64
N HIS A 216 -8.66 -7.00 2.14
CA HIS A 216 -7.46 -6.46 1.52
C HIS A 216 -6.26 -7.39 1.80
N PHE A 217 -5.61 -7.86 0.76
CA PHE A 217 -4.34 -8.57 0.83
C PHE A 217 -3.21 -7.60 0.47
N ALA A 218 -2.35 -7.29 1.43
CA ALA A 218 -1.12 -6.52 1.21
C ALA A 218 -0.02 -7.46 0.71
N LEU A 219 0.34 -7.34 -0.56
CA LEU A 219 1.30 -8.19 -1.28
C LEU A 219 2.55 -7.37 -1.62
N HIS A 220 3.69 -8.05 -1.73
CA HIS A 220 4.96 -7.40 -2.04
C HIS A 220 5.67 -8.08 -3.22
N ALA A 221 4.90 -8.60 -4.17
CA ALA A 221 5.42 -9.30 -5.33
C ALA A 221 6.45 -8.47 -6.11
N THR A 222 7.64 -9.02 -6.31
CA THR A 222 8.76 -8.34 -6.97
C THR A 222 9.46 -9.31 -7.91
N ALA A 223 9.69 -8.92 -9.17
CA ALA A 223 10.49 -9.70 -10.09
C ALA A 223 11.96 -9.75 -9.63
N PRO A 224 12.67 -10.86 -9.86
CA PRO A 224 14.06 -10.99 -9.46
C PRO A 224 14.98 -10.02 -10.21
N GLY A 225 16.11 -9.66 -9.60
CA GLY A 225 17.13 -8.78 -10.18
C GLY A 225 17.77 -7.88 -9.14
N GLU A 226 17.27 -6.66 -8.96
CA GLU A 226 17.89 -5.69 -8.05
C GLU A 226 17.52 -5.91 -6.57
N ILE A 227 16.37 -6.54 -6.29
CA ILE A 227 15.89 -6.73 -4.91
C ILE A 227 16.86 -7.56 -4.06
N GLU A 228 17.60 -8.49 -4.66
CA GLU A 228 18.61 -9.30 -4.00
C GLU A 228 19.77 -8.45 -3.46
N ALA A 229 20.11 -7.36 -4.15
CA ALA A 229 21.14 -6.43 -3.70
C ALA A 229 20.59 -5.36 -2.73
N ILE A 230 19.34 -4.94 -2.90
CA ILE A 230 18.72 -3.87 -2.12
C ILE A 230 18.26 -4.37 -0.75
N ALA A 231 17.54 -5.49 -0.73
CA ALA A 231 16.93 -6.06 0.46
C ALA A 231 17.08 -7.59 0.47
N PRO A 232 18.30 -8.14 0.64
CA PRO A 232 18.57 -9.58 0.52
C PRO A 232 17.70 -10.43 1.46
N ASP A 233 17.42 -9.93 2.66
CA ASP A 233 16.59 -10.63 3.66
C ASP A 233 15.09 -10.69 3.25
N HIS A 234 14.69 -9.89 2.26
CA HIS A 234 13.33 -9.83 1.74
C HIS A 234 13.18 -10.40 0.32
N ALA A 235 14.28 -10.61 -0.38
CA ALA A 235 14.27 -10.96 -1.81
C ALA A 235 13.60 -12.32 -2.06
N GLU A 236 13.93 -13.33 -1.27
CA GLU A 236 13.44 -14.70 -1.49
C GLU A 236 11.92 -14.77 -1.45
N TRP A 237 11.29 -14.25 -0.39
CA TRP A 237 9.84 -14.37 -0.25
C TRP A 237 9.07 -13.45 -1.22
N ARG A 238 9.59 -12.25 -1.55
CA ARG A 238 9.00 -11.33 -2.53
C ARG A 238 9.01 -11.91 -3.94
N THR A 239 10.13 -12.49 -4.36
CA THR A 239 10.23 -13.14 -5.68
C THR A 239 9.46 -14.46 -5.74
N ALA A 240 9.37 -15.21 -4.65
CA ALA A 240 8.54 -16.40 -4.57
C ALA A 240 7.04 -16.05 -4.65
N GLU A 241 6.60 -14.96 -4.01
CA GLU A 241 5.24 -14.47 -4.10
C GLU A 241 4.89 -14.05 -5.54
N TYR A 242 5.77 -13.31 -6.21
CA TYR A 242 5.60 -12.98 -7.62
C TYR A 242 5.43 -14.26 -8.48
N ALA A 243 6.33 -15.21 -8.34
CA ALA A 243 6.26 -16.46 -9.11
C ALA A 243 4.96 -17.24 -8.87
N LEU A 244 4.48 -17.31 -7.62
CA LEU A 244 3.22 -17.99 -7.27
C LEU A 244 1.98 -17.27 -7.83
N LEU A 245 1.99 -15.94 -7.86
CA LEU A 245 0.90 -15.17 -8.45
C LEU A 245 0.92 -15.31 -9.97
N ALA A 246 2.10 -15.26 -10.59
CA ALA A 246 2.28 -15.34 -12.04
C ALA A 246 1.85 -16.70 -12.64
N ASP A 247 2.06 -17.81 -11.92
CA ASP A 247 1.63 -19.14 -12.37
C ASP A 247 0.10 -19.34 -12.34
N GLY A 248 -0.63 -18.42 -11.67
CA GLY A 248 -2.09 -18.40 -11.59
C GLY A 248 -2.71 -19.31 -10.55
N ALA A 249 -1.92 -20.02 -9.73
CA ALA A 249 -2.42 -20.92 -8.70
C ALA A 249 -3.36 -20.22 -7.71
N VAL A 250 -3.03 -18.97 -7.32
CA VAL A 250 -3.86 -18.16 -6.40
C VAL A 250 -5.20 -17.82 -7.05
N ALA A 251 -5.25 -17.42 -8.32
CA ALA A 251 -6.48 -17.10 -9.03
C ALA A 251 -7.40 -18.33 -9.14
N VAL A 252 -6.83 -19.50 -9.44
CA VAL A 252 -7.57 -20.78 -9.49
C VAL A 252 -8.16 -21.10 -8.11
N LEU A 253 -7.39 -20.93 -7.03
CA LEU A 253 -7.86 -21.19 -5.66
C LEU A 253 -8.99 -20.24 -5.24
N LEU A 254 -8.90 -18.96 -5.55
CA LEU A 254 -9.97 -17.98 -5.27
C LEU A 254 -11.26 -18.37 -5.98
N THR A 255 -11.18 -18.66 -7.29
CA THR A 255 -12.33 -19.09 -8.09
C THR A 255 -12.95 -20.38 -7.54
N ALA A 256 -12.15 -21.40 -7.28
CA ALA A 256 -12.62 -22.69 -6.73
C ALA A 256 -13.22 -22.54 -5.33
N SER A 257 -12.83 -21.52 -4.58
CA SER A 257 -13.36 -21.23 -3.24
C SER A 257 -14.56 -20.28 -3.25
N GLY A 258 -15.05 -19.86 -4.44
CA GLY A 258 -16.17 -18.93 -4.58
C GLY A 258 -15.88 -17.54 -4.01
N VAL A 259 -14.62 -17.10 -4.08
CA VAL A 259 -14.18 -15.76 -3.65
C VAL A 259 -14.14 -14.85 -4.87
N ALA A 260 -14.89 -13.76 -4.84
CA ALA A 260 -14.83 -12.72 -5.87
C ALA A 260 -13.55 -11.87 -5.69
N THR A 261 -13.09 -11.23 -6.77
CA THR A 261 -11.99 -10.27 -6.71
C THR A 261 -12.47 -8.86 -7.07
N ALA A 262 -11.91 -7.83 -6.45
CA ALA A 262 -12.21 -6.43 -6.72
C ALA A 262 -10.95 -5.57 -6.56
N GLY A 263 -10.96 -4.38 -7.18
CA GLY A 263 -10.03 -3.29 -6.90
C GLY A 263 -10.69 -2.17 -6.11
N TYR A 264 -10.04 -1.02 -6.06
CA TYR A 264 -10.53 0.13 -5.29
C TYR A 264 -11.46 1.08 -6.05
N ARG A 265 -11.58 0.99 -7.37
CA ARG A 265 -12.37 1.94 -8.19
C ARG A 265 -13.81 2.13 -7.70
N ALA A 266 -14.50 1.03 -7.37
CA ALA A 266 -15.88 1.09 -6.89
C ALA A 266 -15.95 1.71 -5.48
N LEU A 267 -15.02 1.36 -4.60
CA LEU A 267 -14.91 1.95 -3.25
C LEU A 267 -14.59 3.45 -3.31
N ALA A 268 -13.68 3.86 -4.20
CA ALA A 268 -13.35 5.26 -4.43
C ALA A 268 -14.56 6.06 -4.95
N ALA A 269 -15.36 5.48 -5.84
CA ALA A 269 -16.58 6.11 -6.34
C ALA A 269 -17.62 6.28 -5.20
N ALA A 270 -17.81 5.24 -4.39
CA ALA A 270 -18.70 5.30 -3.22
C ALA A 270 -18.22 6.31 -2.17
N TRP A 271 -16.91 6.38 -1.91
CA TRP A 271 -16.29 7.34 -1.01
C TRP A 271 -16.56 8.79 -1.45
N ARG A 272 -16.29 9.10 -2.74
CA ARG A 272 -16.57 10.43 -3.30
C ARG A 272 -18.03 10.81 -3.17
N ALA A 273 -18.93 9.88 -3.46
CA ALA A 273 -20.37 10.12 -3.34
C ALA A 273 -20.82 10.37 -1.90
N ALA A 274 -20.20 9.70 -0.93
CA ALA A 274 -20.52 9.85 0.49
C ALA A 274 -19.91 11.12 1.13
N CYS A 275 -18.84 11.67 0.52
CA CYS A 275 -18.16 12.89 1.00
C CYS A 275 -18.62 14.17 0.27
N ALA A 276 -19.42 14.06 -0.80
CA ALA A 276 -19.96 15.20 -1.57
C ALA A 276 -21.15 15.85 -0.83
#